data_9e8973b728d5707c042e648dc24b1560
#
_entry.id   9e8973b728d5707c042e648dc24b1560
#
_cell.length_a   1.000
_cell.length_b   1.000
_cell.length_c   1.000
_cell.angle_alpha   90.00
_cell.angle_beta   90.00
_cell.angle_gamma   90.00
#
_symmetry.space_group_name_H-M   'P 1'
#
loop_
_entity.id
_entity.type
_entity.pdbx_description
1 polymer ?
#
loop_
_entity_poly.entity_id
_entity_poly.type
_entity_poly.pdbx_seq_one_letter_code
_entity_poly.pdbx_strand_id
1 'polypeptide(L)'
;MLDKATVLTTIFTIVDDTMKGSAMIQHALERPGPAPHLSDSELVTIALYQELIGEPREDHFFRLHQASLRTFFPGLNERSRSNRRKRDLCSVILAVRVSLQMVLDALALEETAVIDSAPVPCVGYKRGKPSSDFLGTADYGVCSSKAMKYFGCKFHSVVSLTGVIMSFLITPASRYDNQPVVELLDSFSHHLKRLLGDGAYNDAALQSYLAQYRAVHLLAPAKVNQTPQRSKPAQRQLNRLRLICETVNAQMQEQLHLSKHYAKSTWGLFTRMEASVTAHSVGMMVNTLLGRPALKLADLAF
;
A
#
# COMPACT_ATOMS: atom_id res chain seq x y z
N MET A 1 -15.12 -3.56 -20.88
CA MET A 1 -13.72 -3.84 -20.47
C MET A 1 -12.89 -2.67 -20.98
N LEU A 2 -12.03 -2.09 -20.17
CA LEU A 2 -11.14 -1.01 -20.63
C LEU A 2 -10.05 -1.64 -21.49
N ASP A 3 -9.64 -0.96 -22.55
CA ASP A 3 -8.50 -1.41 -23.35
C ASP A 3 -7.17 -1.02 -22.69
N LYS A 4 -6.13 -1.77 -23.00
CA LYS A 4 -4.78 -1.60 -22.43
C LYS A 4 -4.21 -0.20 -22.67
N ALA A 5 -4.46 0.38 -23.86
CA ALA A 5 -3.94 1.69 -24.22
C ALA A 5 -4.55 2.77 -23.33
N THR A 6 -5.86 2.74 -23.14
CA THR A 6 -6.58 3.68 -22.26
C THR A 6 -6.03 3.61 -20.83
N VAL A 7 -5.85 2.41 -20.27
CA VAL A 7 -5.33 2.27 -18.89
C VAL A 7 -3.89 2.77 -18.79
N LEU A 8 -3.00 2.37 -19.69
CA LEU A 8 -1.60 2.82 -19.68
C LEU A 8 -1.48 4.34 -19.85
N THR A 9 -2.24 4.92 -20.78
CA THR A 9 -2.23 6.37 -21.00
C THR A 9 -2.74 7.12 -19.78
N THR A 10 -3.83 6.64 -19.15
CA THR A 10 -4.38 7.29 -17.95
C THR A 10 -3.40 7.21 -16.78
N ILE A 11 -2.77 6.04 -16.54
CA ILE A 11 -1.72 5.91 -15.52
C ILE A 11 -0.55 6.85 -15.81
N PHE A 12 -0.07 6.88 -17.07
CA PHE A 12 1.03 7.74 -17.47
C PHE A 12 0.71 9.21 -17.22
N THR A 13 -0.47 9.69 -17.63
CA THR A 13 -0.90 11.07 -17.40
C THR A 13 -0.92 11.42 -15.92
N ILE A 14 -1.54 10.57 -15.09
CA ILE A 14 -1.57 10.77 -13.62
C ILE A 14 -0.14 10.88 -13.05
N VAL A 15 0.74 9.95 -13.42
CA VAL A 15 2.12 9.90 -12.92
C VAL A 15 2.92 11.11 -13.41
N ASP A 16 2.88 11.38 -14.70
CA ASP A 16 3.67 12.44 -15.35
C ASP A 16 3.26 13.82 -14.85
N ASP A 17 1.95 14.09 -14.77
CA ASP A 17 1.43 15.36 -14.25
C ASP A 17 1.79 15.55 -12.78
N THR A 18 1.68 14.48 -11.97
CA THR A 18 2.08 14.53 -10.56
C THR A 18 3.58 14.81 -10.42
N MET A 19 4.41 14.13 -11.22
CA MET A 19 5.86 14.31 -11.16
C MET A 19 6.26 15.72 -11.65
N LYS A 20 5.68 16.21 -12.71
CA LYS A 20 5.95 17.56 -13.26
C LYS A 20 5.43 18.67 -12.37
N GLY A 21 4.30 18.46 -11.72
CA GLY A 21 3.68 19.43 -10.82
C GLY A 21 4.39 19.62 -9.48
N SER A 22 5.33 18.75 -9.12
CA SER A 22 6.04 18.78 -7.83
C SER A 22 7.50 19.20 -7.99
N ALA A 23 7.85 20.42 -7.57
CA ALA A 23 9.23 20.90 -7.56
C ALA A 23 10.18 19.97 -6.76
N MET A 24 9.69 19.40 -5.66
CA MET A 24 10.43 18.45 -4.83
C MET A 24 10.77 17.18 -5.62
N ILE A 25 9.83 16.63 -6.38
CA ILE A 25 10.08 15.46 -7.23
C ILE A 25 11.06 15.80 -8.35
N GLN A 26 10.88 16.96 -9.02
CA GLN A 26 11.77 17.40 -10.07
C GLN A 26 13.21 17.54 -9.58
N HIS A 27 13.41 18.16 -8.41
CA HIS A 27 14.74 18.25 -7.79
C HIS A 27 15.34 16.88 -7.45
N ALA A 28 14.52 15.94 -6.94
CA ALA A 28 14.97 14.58 -6.63
C ALA A 28 15.36 13.77 -7.90
N LEU A 29 14.89 14.19 -9.07
CA LEU A 29 15.21 13.55 -10.36
C LEU A 29 16.43 14.17 -11.05
N GLU A 30 16.93 15.29 -10.56
CA GLU A 30 18.16 15.89 -11.07
C GLU A 30 19.33 14.93 -10.91
N ARG A 31 19.98 14.62 -12.00
CA ARG A 31 21.15 13.75 -12.03
C ARG A 31 22.07 14.13 -13.17
N PRO A 32 23.39 13.97 -13.00
CA PRO A 32 24.35 14.24 -14.06
C PRO A 32 24.19 13.23 -15.20
N GLY A 33 24.52 13.67 -16.41
CA GLY A 33 24.58 12.82 -17.60
C GLY A 33 23.36 12.99 -18.53
N PRO A 34 23.35 12.26 -19.65
CA PRO A 34 22.28 12.35 -20.63
C PRO A 34 20.95 11.82 -20.08
N ALA A 35 19.85 12.43 -20.55
CA ALA A 35 18.53 11.93 -20.24
C ALA A 35 18.37 10.46 -20.70
N PRO A 36 17.75 9.60 -19.90
CA PRO A 36 17.53 8.21 -20.28
C PRO A 36 16.50 8.09 -21.39
N HIS A 37 16.67 7.15 -22.31
CA HIS A 37 15.71 6.87 -23.39
C HIS A 37 14.30 6.54 -22.89
N LEU A 38 14.19 5.79 -21.79
CA LEU A 38 12.93 5.60 -21.06
C LEU A 38 12.88 6.66 -19.96
N SER A 39 11.91 7.55 -19.98
CA SER A 39 11.74 8.56 -18.92
C SER A 39 11.44 7.93 -17.56
N ASP A 40 11.57 8.72 -16.49
CA ASP A 40 11.24 8.21 -15.16
C ASP A 40 9.72 8.06 -14.98
N SER A 41 8.91 8.94 -15.59
CA SER A 41 7.45 8.81 -15.61
C SER A 41 7.01 7.52 -16.33
N GLU A 42 7.62 7.19 -17.47
CA GLU A 42 7.36 5.95 -18.20
C GLU A 42 7.72 4.72 -17.36
N LEU A 43 8.87 4.74 -16.69
CA LEU A 43 9.29 3.62 -15.86
C LEU A 43 8.40 3.43 -14.63
N VAL A 44 8.01 4.51 -13.95
CA VAL A 44 7.05 4.45 -12.83
C VAL A 44 5.70 3.94 -13.32
N THR A 45 5.22 4.41 -14.48
CA THR A 45 3.98 3.92 -15.11
C THR A 45 4.03 2.40 -15.33
N ILE A 46 5.11 1.88 -15.91
CA ILE A 46 5.29 0.45 -16.16
C ILE A 46 5.32 -0.33 -14.84
N ALA A 47 5.99 0.21 -13.81
CA ALA A 47 6.07 -0.42 -12.50
C ALA A 47 4.68 -0.52 -11.83
N LEU A 48 3.88 0.56 -11.87
CA LEU A 48 2.54 0.58 -11.30
C LEU A 48 1.56 -0.30 -12.12
N TYR A 49 1.70 -0.30 -13.44
CA TYR A 49 0.93 -1.18 -14.31
C TYR A 49 1.20 -2.66 -14.02
N GLN A 50 2.46 -3.05 -13.77
CA GLN A 50 2.82 -4.41 -13.36
C GLN A 50 2.07 -4.84 -12.10
N GLU A 51 1.98 -3.96 -11.10
CA GLU A 51 1.24 -4.24 -9.87
C GLU A 51 -0.26 -4.39 -10.14
N LEU A 52 -0.86 -3.47 -10.92
CA LEU A 52 -2.30 -3.46 -11.20
C LEU A 52 -2.78 -4.69 -11.97
N ILE A 53 -1.97 -5.22 -12.90
CA ILE A 53 -2.35 -6.45 -13.62
C ILE A 53 -2.09 -7.72 -12.79
N GLY A 54 -1.60 -7.59 -11.56
CA GLY A 54 -1.38 -8.72 -10.67
C GLY A 54 -0.25 -9.64 -11.13
N GLU A 55 0.83 -9.13 -11.73
CA GLU A 55 1.98 -9.94 -12.10
C GLU A 55 3.17 -9.70 -11.15
N PRO A 56 3.29 -10.49 -10.08
CA PRO A 56 4.28 -10.24 -9.04
C PRO A 56 5.70 -10.59 -9.46
N ARG A 57 5.88 -11.40 -10.49
CA ARG A 57 7.19 -11.84 -10.97
C ARG A 57 7.66 -10.99 -12.14
N GLU A 58 8.70 -10.18 -11.93
CA GLU A 58 9.25 -9.32 -12.97
C GLU A 58 9.75 -10.08 -14.21
N ASP A 59 10.37 -11.25 -14.02
CA ASP A 59 10.83 -12.09 -15.14
C ASP A 59 9.66 -12.56 -16.01
N HIS A 60 8.54 -12.90 -15.37
CA HIS A 60 7.32 -13.31 -16.05
C HIS A 60 6.65 -12.11 -16.75
N PHE A 61 6.52 -10.99 -16.04
CA PHE A 61 5.97 -9.76 -16.59
C PHE A 61 6.70 -9.31 -17.87
N PHE A 62 8.03 -9.22 -17.82
CA PHE A 62 8.80 -8.82 -19.00
C PHE A 62 8.65 -9.82 -20.14
N ARG A 63 8.70 -11.13 -19.86
CA ARG A 63 8.54 -12.16 -20.89
C ARG A 63 7.19 -12.05 -21.62
N LEU A 64 6.10 -11.77 -20.89
CA LEU A 64 4.76 -11.72 -21.46
C LEU A 64 4.44 -10.36 -22.11
N HIS A 65 4.88 -9.26 -21.49
CA HIS A 65 4.37 -7.93 -21.83
C HIS A 65 5.39 -7.02 -22.51
N GLN A 66 6.70 -7.35 -22.51
CA GLN A 66 7.74 -6.45 -23.05
C GLN A 66 7.50 -6.05 -24.50
N ALA A 67 7.13 -7.00 -25.36
CA ALA A 67 6.88 -6.72 -26.79
C ALA A 67 5.73 -5.71 -26.95
N SER A 68 4.61 -5.92 -26.27
CA SER A 68 3.47 -5.01 -26.34
C SER A 68 3.72 -3.68 -25.62
N LEU A 69 4.50 -3.68 -24.54
CA LEU A 69 4.88 -2.42 -23.84
C LEU A 69 5.80 -1.55 -24.69
N ARG A 70 6.67 -2.12 -25.51
CA ARG A 70 7.54 -1.36 -26.42
C ARG A 70 6.78 -0.58 -27.49
N THR A 71 5.54 -0.94 -27.81
CA THR A 71 4.70 -0.14 -28.72
C THR A 71 4.26 1.18 -28.07
N PHE A 72 4.15 1.21 -26.75
CA PHE A 72 3.80 2.43 -25.97
C PHE A 72 5.05 3.13 -25.43
N PHE A 73 6.09 2.38 -25.07
CA PHE A 73 7.33 2.84 -24.45
C PHE A 73 8.55 2.32 -25.23
N PRO A 74 8.89 2.92 -26.40
CA PRO A 74 9.97 2.41 -27.25
C PRO A 74 11.32 2.33 -26.55
N GLY A 75 11.56 3.21 -25.57
CA GLY A 75 12.77 3.24 -24.75
C GLY A 75 12.86 2.14 -23.68
N LEU A 76 11.89 1.21 -23.62
CA LEU A 76 11.87 0.16 -22.59
C LEU A 76 13.11 -0.72 -22.64
N ASN A 77 13.90 -0.64 -21.57
CA ASN A 77 15.15 -1.37 -21.38
C ASN A 77 14.93 -2.83 -21.01
N GLU A 78 16.04 -3.55 -20.85
CA GLU A 78 16.04 -4.88 -20.27
C GLU A 78 15.56 -4.87 -18.81
N ARG A 79 14.99 -5.99 -18.39
CA ARG A 79 14.46 -6.19 -17.03
C ARG A 79 15.43 -5.74 -15.93
N SER A 80 16.70 -6.13 -16.02
CA SER A 80 17.68 -5.83 -14.97
C SER A 80 17.96 -4.33 -14.80
N ARG A 81 17.96 -3.56 -15.89
CA ARG A 81 18.11 -2.10 -15.85
C ARG A 81 16.84 -1.45 -15.30
N SER A 82 15.67 -1.90 -15.76
CA SER A 82 14.38 -1.41 -15.26
C SER A 82 14.22 -1.65 -13.77
N ASN A 83 14.60 -2.84 -13.27
CA ASN A 83 14.52 -3.17 -11.84
C ASN A 83 15.45 -2.28 -10.98
N ARG A 84 16.69 -2.04 -11.41
CA ARG A 84 17.60 -1.15 -10.68
C ARG A 84 17.04 0.27 -10.61
N ARG A 85 16.65 0.85 -11.74
CA ARG A 85 16.07 2.19 -11.78
C ARG A 85 14.76 2.29 -10.96
N LYS A 86 13.88 1.28 -11.02
CA LYS A 86 12.67 1.25 -10.18
C LYS A 86 13.01 1.36 -8.68
N ARG A 87 14.08 0.69 -8.23
CA ARG A 87 14.53 0.78 -6.83
C ARG A 87 15.12 2.15 -6.51
N ASP A 88 15.84 2.75 -7.45
CA ASP A 88 16.38 4.10 -7.30
C ASP A 88 15.27 5.16 -7.27
N LEU A 89 14.15 4.91 -7.94
CA LEU A 89 12.95 5.76 -7.96
C LEU A 89 11.96 5.47 -6.83
N CYS A 90 12.30 4.67 -5.82
CA CYS A 90 11.40 4.34 -4.71
C CYS A 90 10.86 5.59 -4.00
N SER A 91 11.71 6.58 -3.74
CA SER A 91 11.30 7.87 -3.14
C SER A 91 10.37 8.68 -4.04
N VAL A 92 10.54 8.59 -5.35
CA VAL A 92 9.65 9.23 -6.34
C VAL A 92 8.28 8.54 -6.34
N ILE A 93 8.25 7.21 -6.32
CA ILE A 93 7.00 6.44 -6.23
C ILE A 93 6.25 6.81 -4.95
N LEU A 94 6.96 6.93 -3.82
CA LEU A 94 6.40 7.41 -2.56
C LEU A 94 5.80 8.83 -2.71
N ALA A 95 6.53 9.75 -3.32
CA ALA A 95 6.04 11.12 -3.51
C ALA A 95 4.80 11.18 -4.42
N VAL A 96 4.75 10.37 -5.48
CA VAL A 96 3.56 10.19 -6.31
C VAL A 96 2.38 9.68 -5.46
N ARG A 97 2.61 8.66 -4.62
CA ARG A 97 1.58 8.15 -3.72
C ARG A 97 1.03 9.22 -2.80
N VAL A 98 1.91 9.96 -2.11
CA VAL A 98 1.50 11.01 -1.17
C VAL A 98 0.68 12.09 -1.88
N SER A 99 1.10 12.53 -3.06
CA SER A 99 0.37 13.52 -3.85
C SER A 99 -1.02 13.02 -4.26
N LEU A 100 -1.13 11.79 -4.74
CA LEU A 100 -2.42 11.18 -5.09
C LEU A 100 -3.31 10.97 -3.89
N GLN A 101 -2.74 10.58 -2.78
CA GLN A 101 -3.44 10.40 -1.52
C GLN A 101 -4.06 11.71 -1.04
N MET A 102 -3.34 12.83 -1.12
CA MET A 102 -3.87 14.16 -0.79
C MET A 102 -5.07 14.53 -1.66
N VAL A 103 -5.04 14.21 -2.95
CA VAL A 103 -6.16 14.47 -3.87
C VAL A 103 -7.36 13.59 -3.52
N LEU A 104 -7.16 12.28 -3.35
CA LEU A 104 -8.23 11.34 -3.02
C LEU A 104 -8.86 11.63 -1.66
N ASP A 105 -8.06 12.05 -0.70
CA ASP A 105 -8.51 12.39 0.65
C ASP A 105 -9.28 13.72 0.68
N ALA A 106 -8.82 14.72 -0.07
CA ALA A 106 -9.55 15.98 -0.24
C ALA A 106 -10.94 15.79 -0.88
N LEU A 107 -11.09 14.78 -1.73
CA LEU A 107 -12.38 14.41 -2.31
C LEU A 107 -13.31 13.71 -1.30
N ALA A 108 -12.74 13.05 -0.28
CA ALA A 108 -13.50 12.25 0.68
C ALA A 108 -13.92 13.01 1.94
N LEU A 109 -13.13 14.00 2.40
CA LEU A 109 -13.35 14.82 3.62
C LEU A 109 -13.70 14.00 4.87
N GLU A 110 -13.05 12.84 5.07
CA GLU A 110 -13.43 11.89 6.10
C GLU A 110 -12.68 12.11 7.41
N GLU A 111 -13.42 12.20 8.52
CA GLU A 111 -12.87 12.29 9.88
C GLU A 111 -12.69 10.92 10.56
N THR A 112 -12.99 9.83 9.84
CA THR A 112 -12.96 8.46 10.36
C THR A 112 -12.14 7.57 9.44
N ALA A 113 -11.21 6.83 10.04
CA ALA A 113 -10.42 5.82 9.33
C ALA A 113 -10.45 4.48 10.07
N VAL A 114 -10.01 3.43 9.41
CA VAL A 114 -9.90 2.08 9.95
C VAL A 114 -8.44 1.67 9.94
N ILE A 115 -7.98 1.06 11.02
CA ILE A 115 -6.63 0.48 11.13
C ILE A 115 -6.71 -1.03 11.21
N ASP A 116 -5.83 -1.70 10.49
CA ASP A 116 -5.68 -3.15 10.52
C ASP A 116 -4.27 -3.57 10.11
N SER A 117 -3.95 -4.85 10.31
CA SER A 117 -2.68 -5.44 9.88
C SER A 117 -2.89 -6.70 9.04
N ALA A 118 -1.98 -6.90 8.09
CA ALA A 118 -1.98 -8.07 7.22
C ALA A 118 -0.61 -8.76 7.23
N PRO A 119 -0.54 -10.12 7.21
CA PRO A 119 0.72 -10.84 7.18
C PRO A 119 1.41 -10.71 5.82
N VAL A 120 2.74 -10.52 5.85
CA VAL A 120 3.63 -10.48 4.69
C VAL A 120 4.73 -11.53 4.88
N PRO A 121 4.50 -12.79 4.47
CA PRO A 121 5.50 -13.85 4.55
C PRO A 121 6.68 -13.55 3.62
N CYS A 122 7.91 -13.54 4.14
CA CYS A 122 9.11 -13.22 3.36
C CYS A 122 9.82 -14.47 2.82
N VAL A 123 9.96 -15.49 3.65
CA VAL A 123 10.58 -16.78 3.28
C VAL A 123 9.83 -17.92 3.92
N GLY A 124 10.10 -19.14 3.47
CA GLY A 124 9.51 -20.34 4.09
C GLY A 124 9.83 -20.41 5.58
N TYR A 125 8.86 -20.77 6.41
CA TYR A 125 8.94 -20.76 7.88
C TYR A 125 10.21 -21.43 8.43
N LYS A 126 10.58 -22.60 7.86
CA LYS A 126 11.79 -23.35 8.28
C LYS A 126 13.10 -22.67 7.87
N ARG A 127 13.08 -21.74 6.92
CA ARG A 127 14.26 -21.01 6.39
C ARG A 127 14.40 -19.60 6.99
N GLY A 128 13.69 -19.31 8.10
CA GLY A 128 13.63 -17.98 8.71
C GLY A 128 15.00 -17.41 9.07
N LYS A 129 15.27 -17.19 10.35
CA LYS A 129 16.44 -16.43 10.83
C LYS A 129 17.81 -16.82 10.27
N PRO A 130 18.22 -18.11 10.10
CA PRO A 130 19.62 -18.42 9.83
C PRO A 130 20.14 -18.04 8.45
N SER A 131 19.27 -17.91 7.45
CA SER A 131 19.67 -17.80 6.03
C SER A 131 18.88 -16.74 5.26
N SER A 132 18.28 -15.76 5.96
CA SER A 132 17.40 -14.79 5.35
C SER A 132 18.07 -13.44 5.19
N ASP A 133 18.03 -12.87 3.96
CA ASP A 133 18.38 -11.47 3.68
C ASP A 133 17.44 -10.47 4.38
N PHE A 134 16.40 -10.95 5.08
CA PHE A 134 15.46 -10.17 5.87
C PHE A 134 15.81 -10.15 7.37
N LEU A 135 17.01 -10.56 7.75
CA LEU A 135 17.48 -10.52 9.13
C LEU A 135 17.39 -9.09 9.69
N GLY A 136 16.78 -8.93 10.85
CA GLY A 136 16.57 -7.64 11.49
C GLY A 136 15.32 -6.88 11.02
N THR A 137 14.74 -7.26 9.86
CA THR A 137 13.50 -6.64 9.34
C THR A 137 12.30 -7.56 9.49
N ALA A 138 12.49 -8.87 9.35
CA ALA A 138 11.45 -9.90 9.49
C ALA A 138 11.64 -10.72 10.75
N ASP A 139 10.56 -11.29 11.27
CA ASP A 139 10.57 -12.19 12.41
C ASP A 139 9.42 -13.23 12.31
N TYR A 140 9.38 -14.14 13.27
CA TYR A 140 8.30 -15.12 13.38
C TYR A 140 7.01 -14.47 13.88
N GLY A 141 5.90 -14.83 13.25
CA GLY A 141 4.58 -14.37 13.61
C GLY A 141 3.51 -15.43 13.43
N VAL A 142 2.36 -15.15 14.00
CA VAL A 142 1.15 -15.96 13.86
C VAL A 142 0.01 -15.08 13.35
N CYS A 143 -0.65 -15.53 12.31
CA CYS A 143 -1.90 -14.95 11.84
C CYS A 143 -3.05 -15.85 12.28
N SER A 144 -3.78 -15.46 13.34
CA SER A 144 -4.83 -16.26 13.95
C SER A 144 -6.00 -16.49 12.99
N SER A 145 -6.40 -15.47 12.23
CA SER A 145 -7.50 -15.56 11.26
C SER A 145 -7.24 -16.55 10.11
N LYS A 146 -5.96 -16.78 9.76
CA LYS A 146 -5.54 -17.73 8.73
C LYS A 146 -4.95 -19.03 9.30
N ALA A 147 -4.96 -19.21 10.62
CA ALA A 147 -4.29 -20.31 11.33
C ALA A 147 -2.86 -20.56 10.82
N MET A 148 -2.12 -19.50 10.48
CA MET A 148 -0.84 -19.57 9.79
C MET A 148 0.29 -19.07 10.67
N LYS A 149 1.36 -19.90 10.80
CA LYS A 149 2.66 -19.47 11.32
C LYS A 149 3.55 -19.09 10.15
N TYR A 150 4.23 -17.94 10.22
CA TYR A 150 5.08 -17.46 9.14
C TYR A 150 6.32 -16.76 9.68
N PHE A 151 7.34 -16.65 8.82
CA PHE A 151 8.48 -15.75 9.01
C PHE A 151 8.38 -14.62 8.02
N GLY A 152 8.30 -13.38 8.50
CA GLY A 152 8.10 -12.23 7.64
C GLY A 152 7.81 -10.95 8.42
N CYS A 153 7.05 -10.10 7.77
CA CYS A 153 6.63 -8.80 8.27
C CYS A 153 5.12 -8.74 8.46
N LYS A 154 4.65 -7.70 9.14
CA LYS A 154 3.25 -7.25 9.11
C LYS A 154 3.15 -5.95 8.32
N PHE A 155 2.18 -5.87 7.45
CA PHE A 155 1.75 -4.66 6.78
C PHE A 155 0.63 -4.05 7.62
N HIS A 156 0.90 -2.93 8.27
CA HIS A 156 -0.08 -2.15 9.01
C HIS A 156 -0.56 -1.02 8.11
N SER A 157 -1.86 -0.79 8.05
CA SER A 157 -2.43 0.28 7.23
C SER A 157 -3.54 1.03 7.94
N VAL A 158 -3.61 2.32 7.68
CA VAL A 158 -4.76 3.18 8.02
C VAL A 158 -5.49 3.46 6.72
N VAL A 159 -6.76 3.12 6.68
CA VAL A 159 -7.60 3.18 5.49
C VAL A 159 -8.81 4.06 5.74
N SER A 160 -9.11 4.99 4.82
CA SER A 160 -10.33 5.81 4.87
C SER A 160 -11.57 4.96 4.63
N LEU A 161 -12.76 5.48 4.93
CA LEU A 161 -14.03 4.77 4.64
C LEU A 161 -14.32 4.66 3.14
N THR A 162 -13.65 5.44 2.31
CA THR A 162 -13.67 5.31 0.84
C THR A 162 -12.68 4.28 0.31
N GLY A 163 -11.80 3.73 1.18
CA GLY A 163 -10.82 2.70 0.82
C GLY A 163 -9.44 3.22 0.44
N VAL A 164 -9.15 4.51 0.61
CA VAL A 164 -7.82 5.07 0.38
C VAL A 164 -6.88 4.61 1.50
N ILE A 165 -5.74 4.05 1.15
CA ILE A 165 -4.67 3.73 2.11
C ILE A 165 -3.96 5.04 2.46
N MET A 166 -4.30 5.62 3.61
CA MET A 166 -3.81 6.93 4.07
C MET A 166 -2.36 6.85 4.56
N SER A 167 -2.02 5.78 5.25
CA SER A 167 -0.65 5.47 5.67
C SER A 167 -0.43 3.98 5.78
N PHE A 168 0.82 3.56 5.70
CA PHE A 168 1.20 2.19 5.99
C PHE A 168 2.61 2.10 6.59
N LEU A 169 2.84 1.04 7.35
CA LEU A 169 4.15 0.67 7.87
C LEU A 169 4.37 -0.85 7.74
N ILE A 170 5.62 -1.23 7.58
CA ILE A 170 6.04 -2.62 7.59
C ILE A 170 6.86 -2.85 8.86
N THR A 171 6.43 -3.79 9.68
CA THR A 171 7.12 -4.14 10.93
C THR A 171 7.47 -5.64 10.94
N PRO A 172 8.45 -6.07 11.75
CA PRO A 172 8.64 -7.50 12.00
C PRO A 172 7.34 -8.17 12.48
N ALA A 173 7.09 -9.40 12.05
CA ALA A 173 5.85 -10.12 12.37
C ALA A 173 5.61 -10.34 13.87
N SER A 174 6.66 -10.27 14.69
CA SER A 174 6.58 -10.38 16.16
C SER A 174 6.05 -9.12 16.85
N ARG A 175 6.05 -7.95 16.17
CA ARG A 175 5.58 -6.68 16.74
C ARG A 175 4.05 -6.73 16.96
N TYR A 176 3.57 -6.24 18.09
CA TYR A 176 2.13 -6.13 18.36
C TYR A 176 1.47 -5.05 17.50
N ASP A 177 0.19 -5.28 17.14
CA ASP A 177 -0.53 -4.43 16.18
C ASP A 177 -0.80 -3.01 16.70
N ASN A 178 -0.90 -2.82 18.03
CA ASN A 178 -1.09 -1.51 18.66
C ASN A 178 0.18 -0.63 18.68
N GLN A 179 1.37 -1.22 18.57
CA GLN A 179 2.64 -0.48 18.73
C GLN A 179 2.94 0.53 17.60
N PRO A 180 2.67 0.28 16.31
CA PRO A 180 2.97 1.23 15.24
C PRO A 180 1.90 2.31 15.04
N VAL A 181 0.85 2.35 15.84
CA VAL A 181 -0.31 3.25 15.63
C VAL A 181 0.09 4.71 15.62
N VAL A 182 0.92 5.15 16.57
CA VAL A 182 1.37 6.54 16.64
C VAL A 182 2.20 6.91 15.42
N GLU A 183 3.16 6.07 15.05
CA GLU A 183 4.02 6.26 13.89
C GLU A 183 3.22 6.29 12.56
N LEU A 184 2.20 5.44 12.44
CA LEU A 184 1.26 5.47 11.32
C LEU A 184 0.51 6.80 11.23
N LEU A 185 0.06 7.35 12.35
CA LEU A 185 -0.63 8.62 12.38
C LEU A 185 0.29 9.83 12.17
N ASP A 186 1.59 9.71 12.46
CA ASP A 186 2.58 10.75 12.19
C ASP A 186 2.92 10.89 10.71
N SER A 187 2.72 9.82 9.92
CA SER A 187 3.07 9.78 8.50
C SER A 187 2.08 10.52 7.60
N PHE A 188 0.96 11.00 8.12
CA PHE A 188 -0.01 11.81 7.36
C PHE A 188 -0.62 12.94 8.22
N SER A 189 -0.90 14.06 7.58
CA SER A 189 -1.49 15.24 8.20
C SER A 189 -2.99 15.24 7.91
N HIS A 190 -3.84 14.94 8.92
CA HIS A 190 -5.28 14.83 8.70
C HIS A 190 -6.14 15.35 9.83
N HIS A 191 -7.37 15.66 9.46
CA HIS A 191 -8.47 15.98 10.35
C HIS A 191 -9.13 14.74 10.96
N LEU A 192 -8.35 13.66 11.14
CA LEU A 192 -8.87 12.41 11.70
C LEU A 192 -9.33 12.64 13.15
N LYS A 193 -10.58 12.28 13.41
CA LYS A 193 -11.16 12.30 14.76
C LYS A 193 -11.42 10.91 15.33
N ARG A 194 -11.62 9.93 14.47
CA ARG A 194 -11.97 8.57 14.88
C ARG A 194 -11.13 7.55 14.12
N LEU A 195 -10.48 6.67 14.87
CA LEU A 195 -9.75 5.52 14.34
C LEU A 195 -10.43 4.22 14.81
N LEU A 196 -10.86 3.39 13.89
CA LEU A 196 -11.53 2.13 14.18
C LEU A 196 -10.54 0.99 14.06
N GLY A 197 -10.37 0.19 15.11
CA GLY A 197 -9.52 -1.00 15.11
C GLY A 197 -10.26 -2.26 15.54
N ASP A 198 -9.61 -3.42 15.42
CA ASP A 198 -10.11 -4.66 16.00
C ASP A 198 -9.74 -4.78 17.49
N GLY A 199 -10.01 -5.95 18.09
CA GLY A 199 -9.70 -6.20 19.50
C GLY A 199 -8.22 -6.13 19.87
N ALA A 200 -7.31 -6.25 18.91
CA ALA A 200 -5.86 -6.10 19.12
C ALA A 200 -5.46 -4.66 19.45
N TYR A 201 -6.26 -3.68 18.97
CA TYR A 201 -6.07 -2.25 19.25
C TYR A 201 -6.75 -1.77 20.54
N ASN A 202 -7.37 -2.67 21.31
CA ASN A 202 -8.00 -2.34 22.57
C ASN A 202 -6.95 -2.18 23.68
N ASP A 203 -6.36 -0.99 23.75
CA ASP A 203 -5.31 -0.60 24.67
C ASP A 203 -5.69 0.75 25.30
N ALA A 204 -5.97 0.77 26.60
CA ALA A 204 -6.43 1.97 27.31
C ALA A 204 -5.37 3.08 27.37
N ALA A 205 -4.08 2.73 27.47
CA ALA A 205 -3.00 3.70 27.46
C ALA A 205 -2.88 4.38 26.11
N LEU A 206 -2.91 3.62 25.03
CA LEU A 206 -2.91 4.14 23.66
C LEU A 206 -4.15 5.00 23.38
N GLN A 207 -5.35 4.57 23.80
CA GLN A 207 -6.58 5.33 23.65
C GLN A 207 -6.51 6.69 24.36
N SER A 208 -6.01 6.71 25.60
CA SER A 208 -5.81 7.93 26.38
C SER A 208 -4.79 8.86 25.73
N TYR A 209 -3.67 8.32 25.27
CA TYR A 209 -2.62 9.07 24.57
C TYR A 209 -3.17 9.73 23.31
N LEU A 210 -3.84 8.99 22.44
CA LEU A 210 -4.38 9.51 21.19
C LEU A 210 -5.46 10.57 21.42
N ALA A 211 -6.34 10.37 22.40
CA ALA A 211 -7.37 11.36 22.74
C ALA A 211 -6.75 12.65 23.27
N GLN A 212 -5.75 12.56 24.15
CA GLN A 212 -5.13 13.71 24.79
C GLN A 212 -4.19 14.49 23.87
N TYR A 213 -3.33 13.81 23.11
CA TYR A 213 -2.25 14.44 22.35
C TYR A 213 -2.51 14.58 20.85
N ARG A 214 -3.51 13.87 20.32
CA ARG A 214 -3.82 13.86 18.87
C ARG A 214 -5.27 14.24 18.58
N ALA A 215 -6.12 14.40 19.58
CA ALA A 215 -7.58 14.58 19.45
C ALA A 215 -8.25 13.46 18.61
N VAL A 216 -7.68 12.24 18.64
CA VAL A 216 -8.17 11.07 17.92
C VAL A 216 -8.75 10.06 18.89
N HIS A 217 -10.01 9.67 18.68
CA HIS A 217 -10.66 8.62 19.45
C HIS A 217 -10.45 7.25 18.81
N LEU A 218 -9.61 6.42 19.41
CA LEU A 218 -9.42 5.02 19.01
C LEU A 218 -10.58 4.16 19.52
N LEU A 219 -11.34 3.59 18.61
CA LEU A 219 -12.51 2.79 18.88
C LEU A 219 -12.25 1.32 18.51
N ALA A 220 -12.03 0.47 19.51
CA ALA A 220 -11.88 -0.98 19.34
C ALA A 220 -12.98 -1.72 20.12
N PRO A 221 -13.34 -2.97 19.74
CA PRO A 221 -14.26 -3.79 20.52
C PRO A 221 -13.75 -4.02 21.93
N ALA A 222 -14.64 -3.92 22.92
CA ALA A 222 -14.29 -4.26 24.30
C ALA A 222 -14.01 -5.78 24.42
N LYS A 223 -13.02 -6.16 25.21
CA LYS A 223 -12.79 -7.57 25.57
C LYS A 223 -13.97 -8.08 26.40
N VAL A 224 -14.23 -9.39 26.36
CA VAL A 224 -15.38 -10.01 27.02
C VAL A 224 -15.47 -9.67 28.51
N ASN A 225 -14.32 -9.51 29.15
CA ASN A 225 -14.19 -9.19 30.59
C ASN A 225 -14.08 -7.67 30.89
N GLN A 226 -14.25 -6.79 29.90
CA GLN A 226 -14.23 -5.35 30.10
C GLN A 226 -15.63 -4.77 30.20
N THR A 227 -15.83 -3.81 31.11
CA THR A 227 -17.04 -3.01 31.26
C THR A 227 -16.70 -1.50 31.17
N PRO A 228 -17.54 -0.67 30.56
CA PRO A 228 -18.82 -1.00 29.92
C PRO A 228 -18.67 -1.61 28.53
N GLN A 229 -19.58 -2.55 28.20
CA GLN A 229 -19.71 -3.07 26.83
C GLN A 229 -20.49 -2.06 25.99
N ARG A 230 -20.15 -1.94 24.69
CA ARG A 230 -20.95 -1.18 23.75
C ARG A 230 -22.30 -1.84 23.50
N SER A 231 -23.29 -1.03 23.18
CA SER A 231 -24.58 -1.57 22.75
C SER A 231 -24.42 -2.41 21.47
N LYS A 232 -25.24 -3.46 21.32
CA LYS A 232 -25.21 -4.33 20.14
C LYS A 232 -25.34 -3.58 18.81
N PRO A 233 -26.21 -2.56 18.66
CA PRO A 233 -26.28 -1.75 17.43
C PRO A 233 -24.98 -0.99 17.15
N ALA A 234 -24.39 -0.34 18.14
CA ALA A 234 -23.13 0.41 18.00
C ALA A 234 -21.97 -0.53 17.60
N GLN A 235 -21.91 -1.73 18.17
CA GLN A 235 -20.90 -2.73 17.80
C GLN A 235 -21.10 -3.24 16.37
N ARG A 236 -22.33 -3.45 15.92
CA ARG A 236 -22.64 -3.84 14.53
C ARG A 236 -22.22 -2.73 13.55
N GLN A 237 -22.49 -1.47 13.86
CA GLN A 237 -22.08 -0.34 13.03
C GLN A 237 -20.55 -0.26 12.91
N LEU A 238 -19.83 -0.38 14.02
CA LEU A 238 -18.36 -0.39 14.02
C LEU A 238 -17.81 -1.54 13.16
N ASN A 239 -18.34 -2.75 13.30
CA ASN A 239 -17.92 -3.90 12.51
C ASN A 239 -18.21 -3.67 11.01
N ARG A 240 -19.36 -3.07 10.66
CA ARG A 240 -19.71 -2.76 9.27
C ARG A 240 -18.73 -1.76 8.64
N LEU A 241 -18.33 -0.71 9.37
CA LEU A 241 -17.37 0.28 8.87
C LEU A 241 -15.99 -0.35 8.67
N ARG A 242 -15.60 -1.32 9.51
CA ARG A 242 -14.32 -2.00 9.40
C ARG A 242 -14.19 -2.92 8.17
N LEU A 243 -15.30 -3.36 7.57
CA LEU A 243 -15.28 -4.19 6.35
C LEU A 243 -14.51 -3.54 5.20
N ILE A 244 -14.41 -2.21 5.16
CA ILE A 244 -13.63 -1.52 4.13
C ILE A 244 -12.15 -1.90 4.19
N CYS A 245 -11.58 -1.99 5.40
CA CYS A 245 -10.19 -2.37 5.56
C CYS A 245 -9.94 -3.84 5.18
N GLU A 246 -10.90 -4.72 5.46
CA GLU A 246 -10.85 -6.12 5.02
C GLU A 246 -10.86 -6.20 3.48
N THR A 247 -11.69 -5.39 2.82
CA THR A 247 -11.72 -5.29 1.35
C THR A 247 -10.38 -4.81 0.80
N VAL A 248 -9.81 -3.74 1.34
CA VAL A 248 -8.51 -3.21 0.91
C VAL A 248 -7.39 -4.22 1.19
N ASN A 249 -7.37 -4.84 2.36
CA ASN A 249 -6.40 -5.88 2.68
C ASN A 249 -6.50 -7.11 1.75
N ALA A 250 -7.72 -7.51 1.36
CA ALA A 250 -7.91 -8.56 0.37
C ALA A 250 -7.35 -8.14 -1.01
N GLN A 251 -7.61 -6.91 -1.46
CA GLN A 251 -7.03 -6.38 -2.70
C GLN A 251 -5.51 -6.36 -2.65
N MET A 252 -4.92 -5.87 -1.56
CA MET A 252 -3.47 -5.86 -1.37
C MET A 252 -2.88 -7.27 -1.40
N GLN A 253 -3.52 -8.24 -0.76
CA GLN A 253 -3.00 -9.60 -0.68
C GLN A 253 -3.21 -10.43 -1.94
N GLU A 254 -4.37 -10.32 -2.60
CA GLU A 254 -4.79 -11.21 -3.67
C GLU A 254 -4.54 -10.60 -5.06
N GLN A 255 -4.88 -9.31 -5.25
CA GLN A 255 -4.72 -8.64 -6.54
C GLN A 255 -3.32 -8.03 -6.71
N LEU A 256 -2.79 -7.37 -5.66
CA LEU A 256 -1.47 -6.74 -5.66
C LEU A 256 -0.37 -7.64 -5.05
N HIS A 257 -0.72 -8.89 -4.75
CA HIS A 257 0.20 -9.96 -4.33
C HIS A 257 1.12 -9.62 -3.15
N LEU A 258 0.62 -8.87 -2.15
CA LEU A 258 1.36 -8.51 -0.94
C LEU A 258 1.98 -9.74 -0.25
N SER A 259 1.26 -10.86 -0.22
CA SER A 259 1.72 -12.13 0.39
C SER A 259 2.66 -12.94 -0.50
N LYS A 260 2.77 -12.62 -1.80
CA LYS A 260 3.60 -13.33 -2.80
C LYS A 260 4.49 -12.35 -3.57
N HIS A 261 5.14 -11.45 -2.85
CA HIS A 261 5.90 -10.33 -3.42
C HIS A 261 7.19 -10.71 -4.14
N TYR A 262 7.73 -11.91 -3.95
CA TYR A 262 8.98 -12.42 -4.55
C TYR A 262 10.23 -11.54 -4.31
N ALA A 263 10.18 -10.58 -3.41
CA ALA A 263 11.36 -9.80 -3.02
C ALA A 263 12.39 -10.72 -2.35
N LYS A 264 13.67 -10.49 -2.61
CA LYS A 264 14.79 -11.26 -2.07
C LYS A 264 15.63 -10.45 -1.07
N SER A 265 15.32 -9.18 -0.87
CA SER A 265 16.02 -8.31 0.07
C SER A 265 15.04 -7.33 0.71
N THR A 266 15.41 -6.79 1.86
CA THR A 266 14.63 -5.77 2.58
C THR A 266 14.30 -4.57 1.69
N TRP A 267 15.30 -4.01 0.99
CA TRP A 267 15.07 -2.88 0.08
C TRP A 267 14.13 -3.23 -1.08
N GLY A 268 14.29 -4.43 -1.64
CA GLY A 268 13.37 -4.95 -2.67
C GLY A 268 11.94 -5.10 -2.16
N LEU A 269 11.76 -5.50 -0.89
CA LEU A 269 10.45 -5.58 -0.25
C LEU A 269 9.83 -4.19 -0.09
N PHE A 270 10.56 -3.22 0.46
CA PHE A 270 10.06 -1.85 0.63
C PHE A 270 9.66 -1.22 -0.70
N THR A 271 10.52 -1.29 -1.73
CA THR A 271 10.18 -0.78 -3.06
C THR A 271 8.93 -1.44 -3.63
N ARG A 272 8.78 -2.74 -3.41
CA ARG A 272 7.60 -3.48 -3.86
C ARG A 272 6.34 -3.04 -3.13
N MET A 273 6.39 -2.91 -1.81
CA MET A 273 5.24 -2.46 -1.02
C MET A 273 4.83 -1.03 -1.40
N GLU A 274 5.79 -0.13 -1.57
CA GLU A 274 5.52 1.23 -2.01
C GLU A 274 4.85 1.25 -3.40
N ALA A 275 5.38 0.48 -4.35
CA ALA A 275 4.78 0.37 -5.68
C ALA A 275 3.36 -0.22 -5.64
N SER A 276 3.10 -1.25 -4.82
CA SER A 276 1.78 -1.87 -4.68
C SER A 276 0.76 -0.90 -4.07
N VAL A 277 1.13 -0.17 -3.00
CA VAL A 277 0.23 0.83 -2.38
C VAL A 277 -0.02 2.01 -3.32
N THR A 278 1.01 2.47 -4.04
CA THR A 278 0.86 3.52 -5.05
C THR A 278 -0.04 3.05 -6.20
N ALA A 279 0.14 1.81 -6.66
CA ALA A 279 -0.72 1.21 -7.70
C ALA A 279 -2.19 1.12 -7.25
N HIS A 280 -2.45 0.79 -5.99
CA HIS A 280 -3.80 0.83 -5.42
C HIS A 280 -4.41 2.24 -5.56
N SER A 281 -3.71 3.28 -5.12
CA SER A 281 -4.17 4.68 -5.20
C SER A 281 -4.36 5.14 -6.66
N VAL A 282 -3.42 4.79 -7.55
CA VAL A 282 -3.53 5.09 -9.00
C VAL A 282 -4.73 4.36 -9.60
N GLY A 283 -4.94 3.08 -9.27
CA GLY A 283 -6.08 2.31 -9.74
C GLY A 283 -7.42 2.92 -9.30
N MET A 284 -7.51 3.39 -8.06
CA MET A 284 -8.69 4.13 -7.58
C MET A 284 -8.89 5.42 -8.37
N MET A 285 -7.83 6.19 -8.63
CA MET A 285 -7.90 7.42 -9.42
C MET A 285 -8.33 7.15 -10.86
N VAL A 286 -7.75 6.14 -11.52
CA VAL A 286 -8.16 5.71 -12.87
C VAL A 286 -9.65 5.39 -12.92
N ASN A 287 -10.14 4.58 -11.98
CA ASN A 287 -11.56 4.25 -11.91
C ASN A 287 -12.42 5.50 -11.68
N THR A 288 -12.01 6.40 -10.78
CA THR A 288 -12.75 7.64 -10.49
C THR A 288 -12.82 8.54 -11.72
N LEU A 289 -11.71 8.77 -12.41
CA LEU A 289 -11.66 9.58 -13.63
C LEU A 289 -12.51 9.00 -14.76
N LEU A 290 -12.64 7.68 -14.82
CA LEU A 290 -13.45 6.98 -15.82
C LEU A 290 -14.90 6.75 -15.37
N GLY A 291 -15.35 7.40 -14.27
CA GLY A 291 -16.72 7.30 -13.75
C GLY A 291 -17.08 5.91 -13.21
N ARG A 292 -16.11 5.14 -12.76
CA ARG A 292 -16.26 3.76 -12.25
C ARG A 292 -16.18 3.74 -10.73
N PRO A 293 -16.71 2.69 -10.08
CA PRO A 293 -16.49 2.51 -8.63
C PRO A 293 -15.00 2.40 -8.31
N ALA A 294 -14.48 3.30 -7.47
CA ALA A 294 -13.05 3.46 -7.20
C ALA A 294 -12.34 2.13 -6.84
N LEU A 295 -12.94 1.31 -5.98
CA LEU A 295 -12.36 0.05 -5.50
C LEU A 295 -12.48 -1.15 -6.47
N LYS A 296 -13.04 -1.00 -7.68
CA LYS A 296 -13.09 -2.08 -8.66
C LYS A 296 -11.78 -2.25 -9.44
N LEU A 297 -10.68 -2.50 -8.71
CA LEU A 297 -9.33 -2.62 -9.29
C LEU A 297 -9.20 -3.84 -10.21
N ALA A 298 -9.88 -4.94 -9.93
CA ALA A 298 -9.84 -6.14 -10.78
C ALA A 298 -10.25 -5.87 -12.23
N ASP A 299 -11.06 -4.86 -12.47
CA ASP A 299 -11.50 -4.48 -13.81
C ASP A 299 -10.41 -3.74 -14.63
N LEU A 300 -9.28 -3.40 -14.02
CA LEU A 300 -8.11 -2.78 -14.66
C LEU A 300 -7.07 -3.81 -15.10
N ALA A 301 -7.22 -5.07 -14.70
CA ALA A 301 -6.40 -6.17 -15.17
C ALA A 301 -6.93 -6.72 -16.50
N PHE A 302 -6.02 -7.12 -17.42
CA PHE A 302 -6.33 -7.62 -18.77
C PHE A 302 -5.74 -9.00 -18.98
#